data_26bf6e50448917338bf77e0d16329030
#
_entry.id   26bf6e50448917338bf77e0d16329030
#
_cell.length_a   1.000
_cell.length_b   1.000
_cell.length_c   1.000
_cell.angle_alpha   90.00
_cell.angle_beta   90.00
_cell.angle_gamma   90.00
#
_symmetry.space_group_name_H-M   'P 1'
#
loop_
_entity.id
_entity.type
_entity.pdbx_description
1 polymer ?
#
loop_
_entity_poly.entity_id
_entity_poly.type
_entity_poly.pdbx_seq_one_letter_code
_entity_poly.pdbx_strand_id
1 'polypeptide(L)'
;MKHGLSVKDIAYTGARMPLASAADSTLRPPLKWAGGKRWQVPHLRPLWTPYSRSRLVEPFCGGLAVALGLKASHALLNDANPHLINFYTWLQRGLHIRIPMENEEPLFYRHRDRFNELLASGKAQNEEAAALFYYLNRTGFNGLCRFNRQGLFNVPFGRYSRIRYTRDFSLYSKALAGWTFTTGDVEALPLRTGDFVYADPPYDVPFTQYARGGFTWRDQERTARLLSEHEGPVIIVNQATDRMERLYRSLGFEVRFLNAPRRISCTGDRTPAREIMGTRNV
;
A
#
# COMPACT_ATOMS: atom_id res chain seq x y z
N MET A 1 -39.37 -45.31 42.83
CA MET A 1 -40.00 -43.98 42.64
C MET A 1 -38.95 -43.06 42.05
N LYS A 2 -39.04 -42.79 40.74
CA LYS A 2 -38.08 -41.97 39.99
C LYS A 2 -38.80 -40.66 39.64
N HIS A 3 -38.33 -39.52 40.15
CA HIS A 3 -38.81 -38.20 39.74
C HIS A 3 -37.87 -37.63 38.67
N GLY A 4 -38.37 -37.54 37.44
CA GLY A 4 -37.74 -36.82 36.37
C GLY A 4 -38.00 -35.31 36.50
N LEU A 5 -36.95 -34.49 36.37
CA LEU A 5 -37.02 -33.05 36.23
C LEU A 5 -37.06 -32.68 34.77
N SER A 6 -38.13 -31.98 34.38
CA SER A 6 -38.42 -31.41 33.10
C SER A 6 -37.50 -30.19 32.83
N VAL A 7 -36.86 -30.15 31.67
CA VAL A 7 -36.14 -28.99 31.16
C VAL A 7 -37.19 -28.05 30.55
N LYS A 8 -37.41 -26.88 31.17
CA LYS A 8 -38.23 -25.79 30.63
C LYS A 8 -37.43 -24.85 29.76
N ASP A 9 -37.98 -24.64 28.62
CA ASP A 9 -37.71 -23.66 27.57
C ASP A 9 -37.00 -22.37 28.00
N ILE A 10 -35.80 -22.16 27.46
CA ILE A 10 -35.16 -20.83 27.44
C ILE A 10 -35.45 -20.23 26.06
N ALA A 11 -36.40 -19.29 26.04
CA ALA A 11 -36.72 -18.50 24.89
C ALA A 11 -35.53 -17.59 24.55
N TYR A 12 -34.90 -17.84 23.38
CA TYR A 12 -33.89 -16.98 22.79
C TYR A 12 -34.58 -15.70 22.27
N THR A 13 -34.56 -14.64 23.03
CA THR A 13 -34.92 -13.30 22.52
C THR A 13 -33.83 -12.83 21.59
N GLY A 14 -34.05 -12.95 20.28
CA GLY A 14 -33.21 -12.43 19.26
C GLY A 14 -33.09 -10.91 19.31
N ALA A 15 -32.08 -10.40 20.01
CA ALA A 15 -31.65 -9.03 19.86
C ALA A 15 -31.12 -8.82 18.42
N ARG A 16 -31.91 -8.16 17.57
CA ARG A 16 -31.46 -7.67 16.29
C ARG A 16 -30.25 -6.75 16.52
N MET A 17 -29.07 -7.20 16.10
CA MET A 17 -27.92 -6.31 15.98
C MET A 17 -28.32 -5.12 15.09
N PRO A 18 -28.03 -3.87 15.50
CA PRO A 18 -28.31 -2.72 14.66
C PRO A 18 -27.57 -2.88 13.33
N LEU A 19 -28.29 -2.71 12.22
CA LEU A 19 -27.73 -2.58 10.89
C LEU A 19 -26.63 -1.51 10.94
N ALA A 20 -25.39 -1.89 10.62
CA ALA A 20 -24.29 -0.96 10.52
C ALA A 20 -24.69 0.19 9.60
N SER A 21 -24.63 1.41 10.13
CA SER A 21 -24.96 2.63 9.39
C SER A 21 -24.11 2.71 8.12
N ALA A 22 -24.72 3.13 7.02
CA ALA A 22 -24.12 3.25 5.68
C ALA A 22 -22.97 4.28 5.56
N ALA A 23 -22.39 4.72 6.69
CA ALA A 23 -21.44 5.85 6.77
C ALA A 23 -19.95 5.47 6.87
N ASP A 24 -19.56 4.18 6.85
CA ASP A 24 -18.15 3.78 7.03
C ASP A 24 -17.59 2.92 5.90
N SER A 25 -17.87 3.28 4.64
CA SER A 25 -17.17 2.68 3.50
C SER A 25 -15.74 3.20 3.43
N THR A 26 -14.84 2.55 4.18
CA THR A 26 -13.40 2.80 4.07
C THR A 26 -12.98 2.58 2.62
N LEU A 27 -12.46 3.63 1.96
CA LEU A 27 -11.90 3.52 0.61
C LEU A 27 -10.84 2.41 0.58
N ARG A 28 -10.86 1.61 -0.47
CA ARG A 28 -9.90 0.53 -0.66
C ARG A 28 -8.73 1.03 -1.49
N PRO A 29 -7.51 0.48 -1.32
CA PRO A 29 -6.44 0.73 -2.28
C PRO A 29 -6.92 0.56 -3.72
N PRO A 30 -6.68 1.54 -4.62
CA PRO A 30 -7.22 1.51 -5.97
C PRO A 30 -6.52 0.50 -6.87
N LEU A 31 -5.25 0.17 -6.55
CA LEU A 31 -4.40 -0.74 -7.30
C LEU A 31 -4.29 -2.11 -6.62
N LYS A 32 -3.96 -3.13 -7.41
CA LYS A 32 -3.34 -4.36 -6.91
C LYS A 32 -1.87 -4.03 -6.64
N TRP A 33 -1.44 -4.16 -5.38
CA TRP A 33 -0.05 -3.84 -5.02
C TRP A 33 0.53 -4.92 -4.13
N ALA A 34 1.71 -5.42 -4.50
CA ALA A 34 2.41 -6.41 -3.70
C ALA A 34 2.82 -5.81 -2.34
N GLY A 35 2.77 -6.58 -1.28
CA GLY A 35 3.15 -6.11 0.05
C GLY A 35 2.12 -5.20 0.74
N GLY A 36 0.90 -5.05 0.20
CA GLY A 36 -0.10 -4.14 0.77
C GLY A 36 -0.39 -4.37 2.26
N LYS A 37 -0.23 -3.35 3.09
CA LYS A 37 -0.27 -3.37 4.55
C LYS A 37 -1.66 -3.12 5.17
N ARG A 38 -2.73 -3.36 4.42
CA ARG A 38 -4.08 -3.16 4.95
C ARG A 38 -4.36 -3.97 6.22
N TRP A 39 -3.74 -5.14 6.36
CA TRP A 39 -3.87 -5.99 7.52
C TRP A 39 -3.18 -5.40 8.77
N GLN A 40 -2.19 -4.52 8.62
CA GLN A 40 -1.53 -3.83 9.73
C GLN A 40 -2.37 -2.66 10.30
N VAL A 41 -3.33 -2.13 9.54
CA VAL A 41 -4.13 -0.95 9.96
C VAL A 41 -4.75 -1.11 11.37
N PRO A 42 -5.31 -2.26 11.77
CA PRO A 42 -5.79 -2.45 13.14
C PRO A 42 -4.69 -2.30 14.21
N HIS A 43 -3.46 -2.69 13.91
CA HIS A 43 -2.30 -2.55 14.81
C HIS A 43 -1.76 -1.12 14.84
N LEU A 44 -1.84 -0.41 13.71
CA LEU A 44 -1.36 0.97 13.56
C LEU A 44 -2.32 2.00 14.16
N ARG A 45 -3.63 1.73 14.09
CA ARG A 45 -4.66 2.68 14.53
C ARG A 45 -4.50 3.17 15.98
N PRO A 46 -4.26 2.31 16.99
CA PRO A 46 -4.02 2.78 18.35
C PRO A 46 -2.80 3.71 18.46
N LEU A 47 -1.74 3.42 17.71
CA LEU A 47 -0.50 4.21 17.68
C LEU A 47 -0.69 5.56 16.95
N TRP A 48 -1.51 5.58 15.89
CA TRP A 48 -1.84 6.77 15.12
C TRP A 48 -2.83 7.71 15.82
N THR A 49 -3.80 7.18 16.55
CA THR A 49 -4.93 7.97 17.09
C THR A 49 -4.48 9.22 17.88
N PRO A 50 -3.46 9.17 18.76
CA PRO A 50 -2.97 10.36 19.45
C PRO A 50 -2.43 11.45 18.51
N TYR A 51 -1.95 11.05 17.34
CA TYR A 51 -1.31 11.89 16.32
C TYR A 51 -2.21 12.16 15.11
N SER A 52 -3.52 11.88 15.18
CA SER A 52 -4.45 11.96 14.05
C SER A 52 -4.59 13.34 13.40
N ARG A 53 -4.09 14.38 14.06
CA ARG A 53 -3.99 15.76 13.52
C ARG A 53 -2.63 16.05 12.89
N SER A 54 -1.62 15.22 13.08
CA SER A 54 -0.31 15.36 12.46
C SER A 54 -0.38 15.02 10.97
N ARG A 55 0.62 15.48 10.22
CA ARG A 55 0.82 15.01 8.85
C ARG A 55 1.37 13.60 8.87
N LEU A 56 0.67 12.65 8.23
CA LEU A 56 1.21 11.31 7.97
C LEU A 56 2.25 11.39 6.85
N VAL A 57 3.40 10.78 7.04
CA VAL A 57 4.42 10.65 5.99
C VAL A 57 4.66 9.17 5.70
N GLU A 58 4.45 8.78 4.44
CA GLU A 58 4.83 7.45 3.93
C GLU A 58 5.94 7.60 2.89
N PRO A 59 7.22 7.35 3.23
CA PRO A 59 8.35 7.41 2.29
C PRO A 59 8.26 6.40 1.15
N PHE A 60 7.50 5.32 1.36
CA PHE A 60 7.26 4.21 0.44
C PHE A 60 5.75 3.93 0.40
N CYS A 61 4.97 4.80 -0.23
CA CYS A 61 3.52 4.78 -0.11
C CYS A 61 2.83 3.61 -0.84
N GLY A 62 3.50 3.01 -1.83
CA GLY A 62 3.01 1.85 -2.55
C GLY A 62 1.52 1.94 -2.90
N GLY A 63 0.73 0.96 -2.45
CA GLY A 63 -0.70 0.87 -2.75
C GLY A 63 -1.63 1.80 -1.94
N LEU A 64 -1.15 2.75 -1.14
CA LEU A 64 -1.91 3.64 -0.24
C LEU A 64 -2.71 2.92 0.85
N ALA A 65 -2.30 1.72 1.22
CA ALA A 65 -3.09 0.88 2.14
C ALA A 65 -3.19 1.47 3.55
N VAL A 66 -2.12 2.09 4.04
CA VAL A 66 -2.04 2.64 5.40
C VAL A 66 -2.67 4.02 5.46
N ALA A 67 -2.31 4.95 4.58
CA ALA A 67 -2.90 6.30 4.57
C ALA A 67 -4.43 6.26 4.44
N LEU A 68 -4.97 5.45 3.51
CA LEU A 68 -6.42 5.25 3.37
C LEU A 68 -7.03 4.56 4.60
N GLY A 69 -6.32 3.57 5.16
CA GLY A 69 -6.80 2.82 6.32
C GLY A 69 -6.83 3.63 7.61
N LEU A 70 -5.87 4.52 7.80
CA LEU A 70 -5.79 5.46 8.94
C LEU A 70 -6.69 6.68 8.76
N LYS A 71 -7.17 6.94 7.53
CA LYS A 71 -7.98 8.12 7.17
C LYS A 71 -7.25 9.43 7.50
N ALA A 72 -5.96 9.52 7.14
CA ALA A 72 -5.16 10.71 7.40
C ALA A 72 -5.75 11.94 6.68
N SER A 73 -5.94 13.05 7.41
CA SER A 73 -6.46 14.30 6.82
C SER A 73 -5.39 14.99 5.97
N HIS A 74 -4.12 14.91 6.41
CA HIS A 74 -2.96 15.47 5.74
C HIS A 74 -1.88 14.40 5.62
N ALA A 75 -1.33 14.23 4.42
CA ALA A 75 -0.26 13.27 4.20
C ALA A 75 0.78 13.79 3.19
N LEU A 76 2.02 13.34 3.37
CA LEU A 76 3.10 13.40 2.38
C LEU A 76 3.44 11.96 1.98
N LEU A 77 3.13 11.61 0.75
CA LEU A 77 3.22 10.25 0.23
C LEU A 77 4.22 10.21 -0.90
N ASN A 78 5.29 9.46 -0.69
CA ASN A 78 6.39 9.34 -1.63
C ASN A 78 6.51 7.90 -2.14
N ASP A 79 6.96 7.76 -3.37
CA ASP A 79 7.38 6.48 -3.95
C ASP A 79 8.44 6.73 -5.03
N ALA A 80 9.38 5.82 -5.18
CA ALA A 80 10.39 5.90 -6.23
C ALA A 80 9.81 5.69 -7.64
N ASN A 81 8.57 5.19 -7.75
CA ASN A 81 7.89 4.94 -9.02
C ASN A 81 7.11 6.18 -9.49
N PRO A 82 7.59 6.94 -10.50
CA PRO A 82 6.93 8.15 -10.96
C PRO A 82 5.57 7.88 -11.61
N HIS A 83 5.33 6.69 -12.13
CA HIS A 83 4.06 6.33 -12.79
C HIS A 83 2.96 6.05 -11.75
N LEU A 84 3.34 5.51 -10.60
CA LEU A 84 2.48 5.36 -9.45
C LEU A 84 2.05 6.74 -8.92
N ILE A 85 3.00 7.64 -8.74
CA ILE A 85 2.75 9.01 -8.27
C ILE A 85 1.92 9.80 -9.30
N ASN A 86 2.20 9.66 -10.60
CA ASN A 86 1.34 10.24 -11.63
C ASN A 86 -0.11 9.76 -11.52
N PHE A 87 -0.33 8.46 -11.32
CA PHE A 87 -1.67 7.91 -11.14
C PHE A 87 -2.37 8.52 -9.92
N TYR A 88 -1.69 8.62 -8.76
CA TYR A 88 -2.29 9.23 -7.55
C TYR A 88 -2.55 10.71 -7.68
N THR A 89 -1.69 11.44 -8.38
CA THR A 89 -1.90 12.86 -8.70
C THR A 89 -3.16 13.07 -9.54
N TRP A 90 -3.39 12.22 -10.55
CA TRP A 90 -4.61 12.27 -11.35
C TRP A 90 -5.83 11.77 -10.59
N LEU A 91 -5.67 10.77 -9.71
CA LEU A 91 -6.72 10.32 -8.81
C LEU A 91 -7.21 11.47 -7.91
N GLN A 92 -6.29 12.25 -7.33
CA GLN A 92 -6.58 13.43 -6.52
C GLN A 92 -7.34 14.51 -7.33
N ARG A 93 -7.02 14.65 -8.61
CA ARG A 93 -7.70 15.57 -9.54
C ARG A 93 -9.06 15.06 -10.03
N GLY A 94 -9.48 13.86 -9.63
CA GLY A 94 -10.74 13.28 -10.07
C GLY A 94 -10.64 12.55 -11.41
N LEU A 95 -9.60 11.74 -11.57
CA LEU A 95 -9.39 10.90 -12.77
C LEU A 95 -10.68 10.20 -13.20
N HIS A 96 -11.06 10.35 -14.45
CA HIS A 96 -12.14 9.61 -15.08
C HIS A 96 -11.59 8.73 -16.20
N ILE A 97 -11.74 7.41 -16.09
CA ILE A 97 -11.20 6.47 -17.07
C ILE A 97 -12.06 6.46 -18.34
N ARG A 98 -11.54 7.01 -19.42
CA ARG A 98 -12.19 7.11 -20.73
C ARG A 98 -11.68 6.11 -21.75
N ILE A 99 -10.58 5.41 -21.45
CA ILE A 99 -10.05 4.38 -22.33
C ILE A 99 -10.91 3.11 -22.30
N PRO A 100 -10.91 2.27 -23.34
CA PRO A 100 -11.48 0.93 -23.34
C PRO A 100 -10.93 0.10 -22.17
N MET A 101 -11.80 -0.67 -21.50
CA MET A 101 -11.46 -1.39 -20.25
C MET A 101 -11.78 -2.89 -20.35
N GLU A 102 -11.98 -3.42 -21.54
CA GLU A 102 -12.26 -4.82 -21.78
C GLU A 102 -11.06 -5.68 -21.37
N ASN A 103 -11.33 -6.86 -20.80
CA ASN A 103 -10.30 -7.79 -20.34
C ASN A 103 -9.89 -8.72 -21.48
N GLU A 104 -9.33 -8.16 -22.54
CA GLU A 104 -8.96 -8.87 -23.76
C GLU A 104 -7.45 -8.73 -24.02
N GLU A 105 -6.81 -9.84 -24.43
CA GLU A 105 -5.37 -9.88 -24.66
C GLU A 105 -4.91 -8.90 -25.75
N PRO A 106 -5.60 -8.77 -26.92
CA PRO A 106 -5.19 -7.80 -27.93
C PRO A 106 -5.30 -6.34 -27.45
N LEU A 107 -6.34 -6.00 -26.67
CA LEU A 107 -6.49 -4.67 -26.08
C LEU A 107 -5.41 -4.39 -25.04
N PHE A 108 -5.07 -5.39 -24.21
CA PHE A 108 -4.01 -5.26 -23.23
C PHE A 108 -2.67 -4.90 -23.87
N TYR A 109 -2.29 -5.58 -24.95
CA TYR A 109 -1.02 -5.29 -25.63
C TYR A 109 -1.05 -3.94 -26.33
N ARG A 110 -2.14 -3.52 -26.96
CA ARG A 110 -2.28 -2.16 -27.51
C ARG A 110 -2.10 -1.08 -26.44
N HIS A 111 -2.75 -1.24 -25.29
CA HIS A 111 -2.61 -0.29 -24.17
C HIS A 111 -1.20 -0.31 -23.57
N ARG A 112 -0.55 -1.47 -23.48
CA ARG A 112 0.83 -1.57 -23.02
C ARG A 112 1.80 -0.88 -23.99
N ASP A 113 1.62 -1.09 -25.27
CA ASP A 113 2.45 -0.47 -26.30
C ASP A 113 2.26 1.05 -26.29
N ARG A 114 1.01 1.53 -26.19
CA ARG A 114 0.71 2.96 -26.04
C ARG A 114 1.34 3.57 -24.78
N PHE A 115 1.26 2.87 -23.65
CA PHE A 115 1.92 3.31 -22.42
C PHE A 115 3.44 3.39 -22.60
N ASN A 116 4.04 2.40 -23.26
CA ASN A 116 5.47 2.36 -23.54
C ASN A 116 5.91 3.47 -24.51
N GLU A 117 5.10 3.86 -25.49
CA GLU A 117 5.35 5.03 -26.33
C GLU A 117 5.41 6.32 -25.50
N LEU A 118 4.49 6.50 -24.55
CA LEU A 118 4.50 7.65 -23.65
C LEU A 118 5.74 7.64 -22.75
N LEU A 119 6.17 6.46 -22.29
CA LEU A 119 7.41 6.30 -21.52
C LEU A 119 8.62 6.70 -22.33
N ALA A 120 8.78 6.14 -23.55
CA ALA A 120 9.91 6.38 -24.42
C ALA A 120 10.03 7.85 -24.87
N SER A 121 8.88 8.53 -25.02
CA SER A 121 8.84 9.96 -25.40
C SER A 121 8.94 10.93 -24.23
N GLY A 122 9.06 10.45 -22.98
CA GLY A 122 9.08 11.30 -21.78
C GLY A 122 7.74 11.96 -21.45
N LYS A 123 6.62 11.50 -22.05
CA LYS A 123 5.29 12.10 -21.91
C LYS A 123 4.36 11.32 -20.96
N ALA A 124 4.90 10.43 -20.11
CA ALA A 124 4.10 9.57 -19.24
C ALA A 124 3.64 10.23 -17.93
N GLN A 125 3.68 11.56 -17.83
CA GLN A 125 3.19 12.33 -16.66
C GLN A 125 1.89 13.09 -17.01
N ASN A 126 0.86 12.33 -17.46
CA ASN A 126 -0.41 12.88 -17.90
C ASN A 126 -1.59 11.94 -17.55
N GLU A 127 -2.82 12.38 -17.83
CA GLU A 127 -4.06 11.65 -17.56
C GLU A 127 -4.15 10.33 -18.33
N GLU A 128 -3.76 10.33 -19.61
CA GLU A 128 -3.76 9.12 -20.44
C GLU A 128 -2.85 8.04 -19.85
N ALA A 129 -1.62 8.42 -19.48
CA ALA A 129 -0.67 7.50 -18.84
C ALA A 129 -1.18 6.98 -17.49
N ALA A 130 -1.88 7.80 -16.71
CA ALA A 130 -2.49 7.37 -15.45
C ALA A 130 -3.61 6.35 -15.69
N ALA A 131 -4.47 6.57 -16.68
CA ALA A 131 -5.53 5.64 -17.07
C ALA A 131 -4.97 4.31 -17.59
N LEU A 132 -3.96 4.36 -18.45
CA LEU A 132 -3.26 3.19 -18.98
C LEU A 132 -2.56 2.40 -17.85
N PHE A 133 -1.86 3.08 -16.95
CA PHE A 133 -1.21 2.45 -15.80
C PHE A 133 -2.23 1.70 -14.92
N TYR A 134 -3.38 2.32 -14.65
CA TYR A 134 -4.47 1.67 -13.92
C TYR A 134 -4.98 0.43 -14.65
N TYR A 135 -5.29 0.54 -15.95
CA TYR A 135 -5.74 -0.59 -16.75
C TYR A 135 -4.74 -1.75 -16.72
N LEU A 136 -3.45 -1.46 -16.98
CA LEU A 136 -2.38 -2.45 -16.99
C LEU A 136 -2.18 -3.13 -15.63
N ASN A 137 -2.30 -2.39 -14.51
CA ASN A 137 -2.27 -2.97 -13.18
C ASN A 137 -3.46 -3.90 -12.93
N ARG A 138 -4.66 -3.57 -13.43
CA ARG A 138 -5.86 -4.39 -13.20
C ARG A 138 -5.87 -5.65 -14.05
N THR A 139 -5.33 -5.62 -15.27
CA THR A 139 -5.38 -6.69 -16.27
C THR A 139 -4.07 -7.46 -16.42
N GLY A 140 -2.95 -6.89 -15.99
CA GLY A 140 -1.63 -7.53 -16.02
C GLY A 140 -1.49 -8.67 -15.02
N PHE A 141 -0.60 -9.60 -15.31
CA PHE A 141 -0.34 -10.78 -14.49
C PHE A 141 -0.04 -10.43 -13.04
N ASN A 142 -0.81 -10.98 -12.12
CA ASN A 142 -0.74 -10.78 -10.66
C ASN A 142 -0.76 -9.31 -10.19
N GLY A 143 -1.21 -8.37 -11.04
CA GLY A 143 -1.16 -6.94 -10.72
C GLY A 143 0.27 -6.43 -10.51
N LEU A 144 1.24 -7.07 -11.13
CA LEU A 144 2.64 -6.66 -11.05
C LEU A 144 2.83 -5.28 -11.71
N CYS A 145 3.76 -4.51 -11.15
CA CYS A 145 4.26 -3.28 -11.75
C CYS A 145 5.77 -3.48 -11.99
N ARG A 146 6.15 -3.79 -13.23
CA ARG A 146 7.52 -4.14 -13.57
C ARG A 146 7.94 -3.48 -14.87
N PHE A 147 9.15 -2.94 -14.86
CA PHE A 147 9.79 -2.30 -16.02
C PHE A 147 11.08 -3.05 -16.37
N ASN A 148 11.40 -3.13 -17.64
CA ASN A 148 12.65 -3.69 -18.12
C ASN A 148 13.82 -2.70 -17.92
N ARG A 149 15.04 -3.09 -18.33
CA ARG A 149 16.25 -2.24 -18.23
C ARG A 149 16.14 -0.95 -19.05
N GLN A 150 15.29 -0.91 -20.06
CA GLN A 150 15.02 0.27 -20.89
C GLN A 150 13.96 1.19 -20.27
N GLY A 151 13.38 0.83 -19.12
CA GLY A 151 12.31 1.59 -18.47
C GLY A 151 10.93 1.35 -19.07
N LEU A 152 10.74 0.33 -19.91
CA LEU A 152 9.46 0.00 -20.53
C LEU A 152 8.69 -1.03 -19.68
N PHE A 153 7.37 -0.85 -19.59
CA PHE A 153 6.49 -1.78 -18.88
C PHE A 153 6.43 -3.14 -19.59
N ASN A 154 6.74 -4.22 -18.88
CA ASN A 154 6.93 -5.54 -19.48
C ASN A 154 6.15 -6.67 -18.79
N VAL A 155 5.09 -6.36 -18.04
CA VAL A 155 4.20 -7.37 -17.46
C VAL A 155 3.35 -7.99 -18.57
N PRO A 156 3.14 -9.32 -18.61
CA PRO A 156 2.26 -9.97 -19.56
C PRO A 156 0.79 -9.84 -19.14
N PHE A 157 -0.13 -10.16 -20.06
CA PHE A 157 -1.56 -10.23 -19.79
C PHE A 157 -1.89 -11.28 -18.72
N GLY A 158 -2.79 -10.93 -17.80
CA GLY A 158 -3.07 -11.72 -16.59
C GLY A 158 -4.10 -12.82 -16.77
N ARG A 159 -4.82 -12.89 -17.92
CA ARG A 159 -5.83 -13.93 -18.25
C ARG A 159 -6.86 -14.17 -17.14
N TYR A 160 -7.31 -13.08 -16.48
CA TYR A 160 -8.34 -13.19 -15.46
C TYR A 160 -9.70 -13.48 -16.08
N SER A 161 -10.50 -14.32 -15.43
CA SER A 161 -11.89 -14.56 -15.84
C SER A 161 -12.79 -13.34 -15.60
N ARG A 162 -12.45 -12.51 -14.63
CA ARG A 162 -13.23 -11.32 -14.25
C ARG A 162 -12.33 -10.22 -13.70
N ILE A 163 -12.53 -8.99 -14.21
CA ILE A 163 -11.89 -7.78 -13.70
C ILE A 163 -12.95 -6.87 -13.08
N ARG A 164 -12.61 -6.26 -11.95
CA ARG A 164 -13.40 -5.20 -11.34
C ARG A 164 -12.69 -3.87 -11.58
N TYR A 165 -13.36 -2.97 -12.28
CA TYR A 165 -12.87 -1.63 -12.56
C TYR A 165 -13.60 -0.57 -11.75
N THR A 166 -12.91 0.51 -11.45
CA THR A 166 -13.46 1.80 -11.07
C THR A 166 -13.19 2.76 -12.22
N ARG A 167 -14.19 3.44 -12.75
CA ARG A 167 -14.05 4.44 -13.81
C ARG A 167 -14.12 5.87 -13.27
N ASP A 168 -14.88 6.08 -12.23
CA ASP A 168 -15.05 7.35 -11.53
C ASP A 168 -14.37 7.28 -10.16
N PHE A 169 -13.38 8.13 -9.97
CA PHE A 169 -12.61 8.22 -8.74
C PHE A 169 -12.95 9.46 -7.89
N SER A 170 -14.11 10.05 -8.06
CA SER A 170 -14.54 11.26 -7.33
C SER A 170 -14.47 11.11 -5.80
N LEU A 171 -14.74 9.91 -5.27
CA LEU A 171 -14.58 9.63 -3.84
C LEU A 171 -13.13 9.69 -3.38
N TYR A 172 -12.19 9.24 -4.23
CA TYR A 172 -10.76 9.35 -3.94
C TYR A 172 -10.30 10.80 -3.99
N SER A 173 -10.75 11.59 -4.98
CA SER A 173 -10.42 13.01 -5.06
C SER A 173 -10.70 13.75 -3.76
N LYS A 174 -11.86 13.51 -3.16
CA LYS A 174 -12.23 14.08 -1.86
C LYS A 174 -11.33 13.59 -0.72
N ALA A 175 -11.06 12.28 -0.67
CA ALA A 175 -10.25 11.69 0.40
C ALA A 175 -8.78 12.11 0.35
N LEU A 176 -8.26 12.35 -0.87
CA LEU A 176 -6.85 12.70 -1.10
C LEU A 176 -6.61 14.22 -1.14
N ALA A 177 -7.62 15.06 -0.95
CA ALA A 177 -7.53 16.52 -1.13
C ALA A 177 -6.42 17.18 -0.30
N GLY A 178 -6.19 16.69 0.94
CA GLY A 178 -5.14 17.18 1.83
C GLY A 178 -3.78 16.47 1.69
N TRP A 179 -3.57 15.66 0.65
CA TRP A 179 -2.36 14.86 0.50
C TRP A 179 -1.42 15.46 -0.55
N THR A 180 -0.13 15.33 -0.30
CA THR A 180 0.93 15.70 -1.24
C THR A 180 1.61 14.44 -1.73
N PHE A 181 1.78 14.30 -3.05
CA PHE A 181 2.46 13.19 -3.68
C PHE A 181 3.82 13.63 -4.23
N THR A 182 4.89 12.88 -3.92
CA THR A 182 6.25 13.15 -4.38
C THR A 182 6.90 11.90 -4.95
N THR A 183 7.87 12.08 -5.83
CA THR A 183 8.68 10.99 -6.38
C THR A 183 10.13 11.22 -6.01
N GLY A 184 10.80 10.21 -5.49
CA GLY A 184 12.22 10.31 -5.22
C GLY A 184 12.70 9.45 -4.07
N ASP A 185 13.94 9.73 -3.67
CA ASP A 185 14.58 9.06 -2.54
C ASP A 185 14.05 9.54 -1.19
N VAL A 186 14.08 8.66 -0.21
CA VAL A 186 13.62 8.96 1.16
C VAL A 186 14.41 10.11 1.81
N GLU A 187 15.70 10.24 1.50
CA GLU A 187 16.56 11.31 2.05
C GLU A 187 16.18 12.71 1.55
N ALA A 188 15.49 12.79 0.42
CA ALA A 188 15.02 14.07 -0.14
C ALA A 188 13.68 14.54 0.46
N LEU A 189 13.06 13.78 1.36
CA LEU A 189 11.77 14.14 1.92
C LEU A 189 11.88 15.30 2.92
N PRO A 190 11.03 16.32 2.80
CA PRO A 190 11.00 17.44 3.74
C PRO A 190 10.23 17.06 5.01
N LEU A 191 10.85 16.21 5.87
CA LEU A 191 10.31 15.81 7.16
C LEU A 191 10.25 17.02 8.10
N ARG A 192 9.20 17.09 8.93
CA ARG A 192 8.97 18.10 9.96
C ARG A 192 8.85 17.43 11.32
N THR A 193 9.32 18.05 12.37
CA THR A 193 9.29 17.53 13.74
C THR A 193 7.93 16.97 14.19
N GLY A 194 6.82 17.54 13.73
CA GLY A 194 5.47 17.08 14.06
C GLY A 194 4.90 15.99 13.15
N ASP A 195 5.67 15.46 12.20
CA ASP A 195 5.19 14.40 11.31
C ASP A 195 5.11 13.06 12.03
N PHE A 196 4.09 12.28 11.68
CA PHE A 196 4.03 10.87 12.01
C PHE A 196 4.51 10.06 10.80
N VAL A 197 5.62 9.36 10.92
CA VAL A 197 6.23 8.61 9.82
C VAL A 197 5.87 7.13 9.91
N TYR A 198 5.31 6.58 8.83
CA TYR A 198 5.16 5.15 8.62
C TYR A 198 5.98 4.71 7.40
N ALA A 199 7.01 3.91 7.60
CA ALA A 199 7.92 3.46 6.56
C ALA A 199 7.80 1.94 6.33
N ASP A 200 7.49 1.55 5.09
CA ASP A 200 7.43 0.16 4.61
C ASP A 200 8.36 0.01 3.39
N PRO A 201 9.70 0.06 3.60
CA PRO A 201 10.65 -0.06 2.50
C PRO A 201 10.58 -1.44 1.84
N PRO A 202 11.10 -1.62 0.62
CA PRO A 202 11.26 -2.94 0.03
C PRO A 202 11.98 -3.88 1.00
N TYR A 203 11.43 -5.10 1.18
CA TYR A 203 11.89 -6.01 2.23
C TYR A 203 13.29 -6.57 1.95
N ASP A 204 14.00 -6.83 3.03
CA ASP A 204 15.31 -7.47 3.04
C ASP A 204 15.21 -8.97 2.75
N VAL A 205 14.92 -9.32 1.49
CA VAL A 205 14.81 -10.69 0.98
C VAL A 205 15.61 -10.86 -0.31
N PRO A 206 16.13 -12.08 -0.61
CA PRO A 206 17.03 -12.32 -1.76
C PRO A 206 16.48 -11.93 -3.15
N PHE A 207 15.19 -11.68 -3.31
CA PHE A 207 14.52 -11.46 -4.61
C PHE A 207 13.81 -10.11 -4.76
N THR A 208 14.16 -9.09 -3.99
CA THR A 208 13.54 -7.75 -4.11
C THR A 208 14.13 -6.93 -5.27
N GLN A 209 13.81 -7.31 -6.52
CA GLN A 209 14.10 -6.47 -7.70
C GLN A 209 12.83 -5.72 -8.14
N TYR A 210 12.30 -4.84 -7.30
CA TYR A 210 11.12 -4.02 -7.67
C TYR A 210 11.48 -2.69 -8.35
N ALA A 211 12.73 -2.23 -8.23
CA ALA A 211 13.22 -1.02 -8.87
C ALA A 211 14.51 -1.28 -9.63
N ARG A 212 14.84 -0.39 -10.57
CA ARG A 212 16.11 -0.40 -11.30
C ARG A 212 17.26 -0.22 -10.30
N GLY A 213 18.04 -1.27 -10.06
CA GLY A 213 19.13 -1.30 -9.07
C GLY A 213 18.78 -2.02 -7.75
N GLY A 214 17.50 -2.33 -7.47
CA GLY A 214 17.05 -2.97 -6.24
C GLY A 214 17.13 -2.04 -5.02
N PHE A 215 16.65 -2.52 -3.87
CA PHE A 215 16.82 -1.86 -2.57
C PHE A 215 17.81 -2.72 -1.76
N THR A 216 19.00 -2.18 -1.54
CA THR A 216 20.15 -2.91 -0.99
C THR A 216 20.15 -2.88 0.54
N TRP A 217 21.05 -3.66 1.16
CA TRP A 217 21.28 -3.57 2.61
C TRP A 217 21.71 -2.15 3.03
N ARG A 218 22.56 -1.50 2.24
CA ARG A 218 22.96 -0.09 2.48
C ARG A 218 21.75 0.85 2.49
N ASP A 219 20.76 0.58 1.63
CA ASP A 219 19.53 1.37 1.61
C ASP A 219 18.65 1.11 2.84
N GLN A 220 18.64 -0.13 3.37
CA GLN A 220 18.01 -0.44 4.65
C GLN A 220 18.66 0.35 5.79
N GLU A 221 19.99 0.32 5.88
CA GLU A 221 20.74 1.01 6.93
C GLU A 221 20.54 2.53 6.89
N ARG A 222 20.69 3.17 5.69
CA ARG A 222 20.54 4.62 5.58
C ARG A 222 19.11 5.07 5.87
N THR A 223 18.11 4.30 5.42
CA THR A 223 16.70 4.60 5.70
C THR A 223 16.41 4.51 7.20
N ALA A 224 16.80 3.41 7.85
CA ALA A 224 16.59 3.23 9.28
C ALA A 224 17.31 4.29 10.11
N ARG A 225 18.53 4.69 9.73
CA ARG A 225 19.31 5.73 10.36
C ARG A 225 18.65 7.09 10.23
N LEU A 226 18.28 7.50 9.02
CA LEU A 226 17.55 8.75 8.77
C LEU A 226 16.29 8.83 9.65
N LEU A 227 15.52 7.75 9.71
CA LEU A 227 14.27 7.74 10.46
C LEU A 227 14.50 7.67 11.98
N SER A 228 15.63 7.15 12.45
CA SER A 228 15.99 7.16 13.88
C SER A 228 16.36 8.55 14.39
N GLU A 229 16.74 9.48 13.50
CA GLU A 229 17.04 10.87 13.80
C GLU A 229 15.80 11.77 13.81
N HIS A 230 14.67 11.26 13.33
CA HIS A 230 13.41 12.01 13.33
C HIS A 230 12.88 12.19 14.77
N GLU A 231 12.55 13.44 15.14
CA GLU A 231 12.09 13.79 16.49
C GLU A 231 10.64 13.40 16.76
N GLY A 232 9.82 13.30 15.69
CA GLY A 232 8.41 12.88 15.77
C GLY A 232 8.25 11.35 15.86
N PRO A 233 6.99 10.87 15.90
CA PRO A 233 6.68 9.45 15.94
C PRO A 233 7.09 8.72 14.66
N VAL A 234 7.75 7.58 14.79
CA VAL A 234 8.16 6.73 13.67
C VAL A 234 7.73 5.29 13.89
N ILE A 235 7.18 4.72 12.83
CA ILE A 235 6.96 3.28 12.68
C ILE A 235 7.68 2.83 11.42
N ILE A 236 8.58 1.86 11.55
CA ILE A 236 9.28 1.23 10.41
C ILE A 236 9.01 -0.27 10.43
N VAL A 237 8.68 -0.85 9.25
CA VAL A 237 8.38 -2.28 9.14
C VAL A 237 9.28 -2.97 8.13
N ASN A 238 9.51 -4.28 8.31
CA ASN A 238 10.27 -5.10 7.39
C ASN A 238 9.99 -6.58 7.62
N GLN A 239 10.63 -7.47 6.85
CA GLN A 239 10.67 -8.88 7.19
C GLN A 239 11.51 -9.11 8.47
N ALA A 240 11.05 -10.00 9.34
CA ALA A 240 11.77 -10.34 10.58
C ALA A 240 12.99 -11.19 10.24
N THR A 241 14.12 -10.54 10.02
CA THR A 241 15.46 -11.18 9.95
C THR A 241 16.30 -10.71 11.12
N ASP A 242 17.26 -11.56 11.55
CA ASP A 242 18.15 -11.23 12.68
C ASP A 242 18.92 -9.92 12.44
N ARG A 243 19.32 -9.66 11.19
CA ARG A 243 20.04 -8.43 10.85
C ARG A 243 19.15 -7.19 10.91
N MET A 244 17.85 -7.29 10.51
CA MET A 244 16.91 -6.20 10.65
C MET A 244 16.60 -5.91 12.12
N GLU A 245 16.42 -6.95 12.95
CA GLU A 245 16.21 -6.78 14.38
C GLU A 245 17.40 -6.08 15.04
N ARG A 246 18.63 -6.55 14.78
CA ARG A 246 19.85 -5.91 15.30
C ARG A 246 19.96 -4.46 14.87
N LEU A 247 19.69 -4.16 13.59
CA LEU A 247 19.74 -2.79 13.06
C LEU A 247 18.73 -1.88 13.80
N TYR A 248 17.47 -2.29 13.90
CA TYR A 248 16.46 -1.45 14.55
C TYR A 248 16.75 -1.21 16.03
N ARG A 249 17.13 -2.27 16.77
CA ARG A 249 17.50 -2.13 18.18
C ARG A 249 18.72 -1.23 18.38
N SER A 250 19.75 -1.35 17.53
CA SER A 250 20.96 -0.51 17.63
C SER A 250 20.70 0.97 17.39
N LEU A 251 19.61 1.30 16.66
CA LEU A 251 19.18 2.67 16.39
C LEU A 251 18.10 3.17 17.39
N GLY A 252 17.83 2.42 18.45
CA GLY A 252 16.93 2.83 19.52
C GLY A 252 15.44 2.66 19.21
N PHE A 253 15.08 1.82 18.21
CA PHE A 253 13.70 1.44 18.01
C PHE A 253 13.25 0.36 19.00
N GLU A 254 12.05 0.50 19.55
CA GLU A 254 11.36 -0.62 20.20
C GLU A 254 10.86 -1.58 19.13
N VAL A 255 11.16 -2.87 19.30
CA VAL A 255 10.91 -3.90 18.29
C VAL A 255 9.78 -4.81 18.73
N ARG A 256 8.79 -4.99 17.84
CA ARG A 256 7.69 -5.95 17.97
C ARG A 256 7.62 -6.84 16.73
N PHE A 257 7.08 -8.04 16.87
CA PHE A 257 6.89 -8.98 15.77
C PHE A 257 5.40 -9.17 15.50
N LEU A 258 5.05 -9.20 14.19
CA LEU A 258 3.69 -9.39 13.70
C LEU A 258 3.65 -10.61 12.78
N ASN A 259 2.55 -11.35 12.78
CA ASN A 259 2.30 -12.43 11.84
C ASN A 259 1.52 -11.90 10.63
N ALA A 260 2.21 -11.76 9.51
CA ALA A 260 1.63 -11.27 8.26
C ALA A 260 0.84 -12.36 7.54
N PRO A 261 -0.42 -12.14 7.15
CA PRO A 261 -1.16 -13.11 6.35
C PRO A 261 -0.58 -13.18 4.93
N ARG A 262 -0.05 -14.33 4.52
CA ARG A 262 0.37 -14.58 3.13
C ARG A 262 -0.84 -14.84 2.25
N ARG A 263 -1.27 -13.85 1.49
CA ARG A 263 -2.37 -13.96 0.52
C ARG A 263 -1.92 -14.35 -0.89
N ILE A 264 -0.68 -14.07 -1.23
CA ILE A 264 -0.07 -14.37 -2.53
C ILE A 264 1.31 -14.96 -2.25
N SER A 265 1.57 -16.17 -2.73
CA SER A 265 2.87 -16.82 -2.67
C SER A 265 3.24 -17.33 -4.07
N CYS A 266 4.45 -17.07 -4.50
CA CYS A 266 4.99 -17.59 -5.76
C CYS A 266 5.24 -19.11 -5.69
N THR A 267 5.39 -19.66 -4.47
CA THR A 267 5.69 -21.08 -4.20
C THR A 267 4.49 -21.89 -3.72
N GLY A 268 3.30 -21.24 -3.54
CA GLY A 268 2.12 -21.89 -2.95
C GLY A 268 2.16 -22.01 -1.41
N ASP A 269 3.29 -21.72 -0.76
CA ASP A 269 3.41 -21.72 0.69
C ASP A 269 2.62 -20.53 1.29
N ARG A 270 1.64 -20.84 2.15
CA ARG A 270 0.77 -19.89 2.84
C ARG A 270 1.10 -19.72 4.31
N THR A 271 2.23 -20.24 4.77
CA THR A 271 2.71 -20.03 6.14
C THR A 271 2.83 -18.53 6.40
N PRO A 272 2.24 -17.98 7.49
CA PRO A 272 2.36 -16.57 7.82
C PRO A 272 3.82 -16.13 7.86
N ALA A 273 4.13 -15.04 7.17
CA ALA A 273 5.46 -14.46 7.27
C ALA A 273 5.56 -13.67 8.57
N ARG A 274 6.68 -13.80 9.28
CA ARG A 274 6.96 -12.97 10.44
C ARG A 274 7.49 -11.62 9.96
N GLU A 275 6.83 -10.54 10.36
CA GLU A 275 7.28 -9.16 10.11
C GLU A 275 7.77 -8.52 11.39
N ILE A 276 8.73 -7.62 11.27
CA ILE A 276 9.25 -6.78 12.34
C ILE A 276 8.67 -5.38 12.21
N MET A 277 8.24 -4.81 13.33
CA MET A 277 7.81 -3.43 13.47
C MET A 277 8.72 -2.75 14.51
N GLY A 278 9.50 -1.77 14.08
CA GLY A 278 10.23 -0.85 14.94
C GLY A 278 9.39 0.39 15.22
N THR A 279 9.28 0.81 16.46
CA THR A 279 8.59 2.03 16.88
C THR A 279 9.52 2.94 17.65
N ARG A 280 9.39 4.27 17.46
CA ARG A 280 10.14 5.28 18.17
C ARG A 280 9.27 6.53 18.36
N ASN A 281 9.30 7.11 19.55
CA ASN A 281 8.52 8.31 19.91
C ASN A 281 6.99 8.15 19.70
N VAL A 282 6.45 6.93 19.81
CA VAL A 282 5.04 6.61 19.57
C VAL A 282 4.30 6.40 20.88
#